data_38d53387354c6e8400b0942d917e05dc
#
_entry.id   38d53387354c6e8400b0942d917e05dc
#
_cell.length_a   1.000
_cell.length_b   1.000
_cell.length_c   1.000
_cell.angle_alpha   90.00
_cell.angle_beta   90.00
_cell.angle_gamma   90.00
#
_symmetry.space_group_name_H-M   'P 1'
#
loop_
_entity.id
_entity.type
_entity.pdbx_description
1 polymer ?
#
loop_
_entity_poly.entity_id
_entity_poly.type
_entity_poly.pdbx_seq_one_letter_code
_entity_poly.pdbx_strand_id
1 'polypeptide(L)'
;MLAKFKKKYIGDWDFYQKYLLLAIPMILQNAITNLVSFLDNIMVGQLGTEQMSGVAIVNQLIFVYNLAIFGAVSAASIFGAQYFGKGNHKGHMYSFRFKLYATLLVTGGAILLFLTKGSALISLYLTDTVGNGATDLALQYGLEYQAIMMVGLIPFAVNQSYATNIKETGQTFIPMLASFVAVGTNAILDYLMIFGIGPFPELGVQGAALATVIARYIEALIVVIWAHIHRGKNRYLEGAYTGFGIPLAELKAILIKGFPLMMNEVLWAAGMTTVTQCYSVRGLDVVAGLNIASTITNLFNIVYLQLGSCISIVVGQYLGAGKLEDAKDADNKMIVFSVFCCVIMAALMFVVGGFFPGIYNTTEEIRELATSFIAVSAIIMPFCAFSHASYFTLRSGGKTVVTFLFDSVFTWVIVVPAAYLLAHFTGLGIVSIYFLVQGTELIKVIIGYLMVKSNVWVVQMV
;
A
#
# COMPACT_ATOMS: atom_id res chain seq x y z
N MET A 1 -19.95 24.95 25.06
CA MET A 1 -18.85 24.00 24.85
C MET A 1 -19.12 23.10 23.64
N LEU A 2 -20.27 22.45 23.54
CA LEU A 2 -20.66 21.58 22.42
C LEU A 2 -20.62 22.24 21.02
N ALA A 3 -21.08 23.49 20.88
CA ALA A 3 -21.04 24.20 19.60
C ALA A 3 -19.61 24.51 19.11
N LYS A 4 -18.69 24.87 20.02
CA LYS A 4 -17.26 25.03 19.71
C LYS A 4 -16.60 23.71 19.33
N PHE A 5 -16.93 22.62 20.00
CA PHE A 5 -16.45 21.29 19.69
C PHE A 5 -16.95 20.85 18.30
N LYS A 6 -18.27 20.98 18.05
CA LYS A 6 -18.86 20.64 16.76
C LYS A 6 -18.20 21.40 15.61
N LYS A 7 -17.99 22.72 15.75
CA LYS A 7 -17.34 23.54 14.72
C LYS A 7 -15.89 23.14 14.44
N LYS A 8 -15.16 22.65 15.45
CA LYS A 8 -13.73 22.28 15.33
C LYS A 8 -13.51 20.90 14.73
N TYR A 9 -14.40 19.93 15.00
CA TYR A 9 -14.17 18.52 14.68
C TYR A 9 -15.17 17.95 13.67
N ILE A 10 -16.24 18.65 13.38
CA ILE A 10 -17.26 18.20 12.43
C ILE A 10 -17.36 19.26 11.32
N GLY A 11 -17.13 18.81 10.08
CA GLY A 11 -17.31 19.61 8.87
C GLY A 11 -18.78 19.73 8.46
N ASP A 12 -19.05 20.63 7.53
CA ASP A 12 -20.30 20.64 6.80
C ASP A 12 -20.34 19.53 5.74
N TRP A 13 -21.51 19.33 5.14
CA TRP A 13 -21.69 18.28 4.13
C TRP A 13 -20.80 18.53 2.89
N ASP A 14 -20.64 19.78 2.47
CA ASP A 14 -19.83 20.15 1.31
C ASP A 14 -18.34 19.79 1.51
N PHE A 15 -17.84 19.93 2.75
CA PHE A 15 -16.49 19.48 3.11
C PHE A 15 -16.35 17.96 2.95
N TYR A 16 -17.28 17.18 3.52
CA TYR A 16 -17.21 15.73 3.45
C TYR A 16 -17.45 15.21 2.04
N GLN A 17 -18.33 15.84 1.26
CA GLN A 17 -18.54 15.47 -0.13
C GLN A 17 -17.25 15.60 -0.95
N LYS A 18 -16.52 16.71 -0.80
CA LYS A 18 -15.21 16.90 -1.47
C LYS A 18 -14.19 15.86 -1.02
N TYR A 19 -14.15 15.55 0.27
CA TYR A 19 -13.24 14.55 0.81
C TYR A 19 -13.58 13.15 0.30
N LEU A 20 -14.83 12.76 0.30
CA LEU A 20 -15.31 11.47 -0.20
C LEU A 20 -15.08 11.31 -1.71
N LEU A 21 -15.22 12.37 -2.49
CA LEU A 21 -14.90 12.36 -3.93
C LEU A 21 -13.41 12.02 -4.20
N LEU A 22 -12.52 12.31 -3.26
CA LEU A 22 -11.12 11.91 -3.34
C LEU A 22 -10.91 10.49 -2.78
N ALA A 23 -11.50 10.19 -1.63
CA ALA A 23 -11.24 8.97 -0.88
C ALA A 23 -11.90 7.72 -1.51
N ILE A 24 -13.17 7.81 -1.92
CA ILE A 24 -13.89 6.65 -2.47
C ILE A 24 -13.20 6.06 -3.69
N PRO A 25 -12.78 6.84 -4.71
CA PRO A 25 -12.04 6.28 -5.83
C PRO A 25 -10.74 5.58 -5.42
N MET A 26 -10.01 6.13 -4.45
CA MET A 26 -8.76 5.53 -3.96
C MET A 26 -9.01 4.22 -3.20
N ILE A 27 -10.06 4.16 -2.38
CA ILE A 27 -10.48 2.96 -1.66
C ILE A 27 -10.90 1.88 -2.66
N LEU A 28 -11.78 2.22 -3.61
CA LEU A 28 -12.25 1.29 -4.63
C LEU A 28 -11.11 0.77 -5.52
N GLN A 29 -10.20 1.65 -5.96
CA GLN A 29 -9.02 1.26 -6.71
C GLN A 29 -8.23 0.16 -6.00
N ASN A 30 -7.88 0.39 -4.74
CA ASN A 30 -7.07 -0.57 -3.97
C ASN A 30 -7.84 -1.85 -3.62
N ALA A 31 -9.13 -1.73 -3.26
CA ALA A 31 -9.95 -2.90 -2.96
C ALA A 31 -10.07 -3.84 -4.17
N ILE A 32 -10.32 -3.29 -5.36
CA ILE A 32 -10.46 -4.07 -6.58
C ILE A 32 -9.12 -4.70 -6.99
N THR A 33 -8.01 -3.95 -6.90
CA THR A 33 -6.68 -4.50 -7.17
C THR A 33 -6.36 -5.69 -6.27
N ASN A 34 -6.68 -5.61 -4.97
CA ASN A 34 -6.47 -6.73 -4.04
C ASN A 34 -7.37 -7.93 -4.36
N LEU A 35 -8.64 -7.69 -4.71
CA LEU A 35 -9.57 -8.78 -5.07
C LEU A 35 -9.09 -9.54 -6.32
N VAL A 36 -8.55 -8.84 -7.31
CA VAL A 36 -8.04 -9.49 -8.52
C VAL A 36 -6.74 -10.23 -8.26
N SER A 37 -5.82 -9.67 -7.48
CA SER A 37 -4.63 -10.43 -7.07
C SER A 37 -5.00 -11.75 -6.35
N PHE A 38 -6.12 -11.76 -5.63
CA PHE A 38 -6.65 -12.96 -5.03
C PHE A 38 -7.21 -13.94 -6.08
N LEU A 39 -7.93 -13.44 -7.10
CA LEU A 39 -8.42 -14.27 -8.22
C LEU A 39 -7.27 -14.85 -9.04
N ASP A 40 -6.24 -14.08 -9.36
CA ASP A 40 -5.05 -14.56 -10.06
C ASP A 40 -4.39 -15.72 -9.31
N ASN A 41 -4.25 -15.60 -7.99
CA ASN A 41 -3.68 -16.67 -7.17
C ASN A 41 -4.55 -17.93 -7.19
N ILE A 42 -5.89 -17.81 -7.22
CA ILE A 42 -6.80 -18.96 -7.35
C ILE A 42 -6.63 -19.63 -8.72
N MET A 43 -6.58 -18.83 -9.81
CA MET A 43 -6.49 -19.35 -11.17
C MET A 43 -5.14 -20.06 -11.39
N VAL A 44 -4.04 -19.46 -10.96
CA VAL A 44 -2.71 -20.09 -11.00
C VAL A 44 -2.65 -21.34 -10.11
N GLY A 45 -3.33 -21.33 -8.96
CA GLY A 45 -3.43 -22.47 -8.06
C GLY A 45 -4.10 -23.71 -8.67
N GLN A 46 -4.93 -23.52 -9.72
CA GLN A 46 -5.55 -24.66 -10.44
C GLN A 46 -4.58 -25.36 -11.40
N LEU A 47 -3.43 -24.75 -11.74
CA LEU A 47 -2.43 -25.34 -12.63
C LEU A 47 -1.62 -26.44 -11.95
N GLY A 48 -1.36 -26.30 -10.65
CA GLY A 48 -0.61 -27.27 -9.85
C GLY A 48 0.27 -26.60 -8.80
N THR A 49 0.80 -27.41 -7.89
CA THR A 49 1.55 -26.94 -6.71
C THR A 49 2.88 -26.29 -7.10
N GLU A 50 3.60 -26.86 -8.05
CA GLU A 50 4.90 -26.36 -8.52
C GLU A 50 4.76 -25.01 -9.23
N GLN A 51 3.75 -24.89 -10.09
CA GLN A 51 3.40 -23.64 -10.80
C GLN A 51 3.04 -22.55 -9.79
N MET A 52 2.13 -22.87 -8.88
CA MET A 52 1.69 -21.93 -7.84
C MET A 52 2.86 -21.47 -6.96
N SER A 53 3.74 -22.39 -6.57
CA SER A 53 4.91 -22.07 -5.73
C SER A 53 5.88 -21.14 -6.45
N GLY A 54 6.22 -21.43 -7.72
CA GLY A 54 7.09 -20.59 -8.53
C GLY A 54 6.55 -19.15 -8.69
N VAL A 55 5.27 -19.03 -9.03
CA VAL A 55 4.57 -17.72 -9.17
C VAL A 55 4.52 -16.97 -7.84
N ALA A 56 4.20 -17.64 -6.74
CA ALA A 56 4.10 -17.03 -5.42
C ALA A 56 5.45 -16.41 -4.97
N ILE A 57 6.56 -17.12 -5.21
CA ILE A 57 7.91 -16.63 -4.90
C ILE A 57 8.22 -15.37 -5.71
N VAL A 58 7.96 -15.38 -7.01
CA VAL A 58 8.22 -14.22 -7.86
C VAL A 58 7.33 -13.04 -7.47
N ASN A 59 6.06 -13.28 -7.12
CA ASN A 59 5.17 -12.24 -6.62
C ASN A 59 5.68 -11.62 -5.31
N GLN A 60 6.31 -12.40 -4.43
CA GLN A 60 6.98 -11.88 -3.23
C GLN A 60 8.17 -10.96 -3.58
N LEU A 61 8.96 -11.32 -4.60
CA LEU A 61 10.05 -10.46 -5.08
C LEU A 61 9.51 -9.17 -5.73
N ILE A 62 8.43 -9.27 -6.50
CA ILE A 62 7.75 -8.10 -7.09
C ILE A 62 7.12 -7.22 -5.99
N PHE A 63 6.63 -7.79 -4.90
CA PHE A 63 6.13 -7.03 -3.76
C PHE A 63 7.24 -6.14 -3.15
N VAL A 64 8.46 -6.65 -2.99
CA VAL A 64 9.61 -5.85 -2.53
C VAL A 64 9.91 -4.70 -3.51
N TYR A 65 9.88 -4.99 -4.82
CA TYR A 65 9.99 -3.95 -5.84
C TYR A 65 8.89 -2.90 -5.72
N ASN A 66 7.63 -3.29 -5.52
CA ASN A 66 6.52 -2.37 -5.35
C ASN A 66 6.71 -1.45 -4.13
N LEU A 67 7.24 -1.96 -3.02
CA LEU A 67 7.58 -1.15 -1.85
C LEU A 67 8.68 -0.12 -2.16
N ALA A 68 9.69 -0.51 -2.94
CA ALA A 68 10.74 0.42 -3.36
C ALA A 68 10.20 1.54 -4.26
N ILE A 69 9.30 1.22 -5.22
CA ILE A 69 8.61 2.20 -6.05
C ILE A 69 7.73 3.12 -5.19
N PHE A 70 6.97 2.58 -4.25
CA PHE A 70 6.15 3.38 -3.34
C PHE A 70 7.00 4.35 -2.51
N GLY A 71 8.12 3.89 -1.97
CA GLY A 71 9.09 4.73 -1.25
C GLY A 71 9.65 5.86 -2.12
N ALA A 72 10.05 5.54 -3.36
CA ALA A 72 10.59 6.51 -4.31
C ALA A 72 9.59 7.62 -4.67
N VAL A 73 8.33 7.25 -4.89
CA VAL A 73 7.25 8.19 -5.22
C VAL A 73 6.82 9.03 -4.02
N SER A 74 6.75 8.41 -2.84
CA SER A 74 6.23 8.98 -1.60
C SER A 74 6.92 10.27 -1.19
N ALA A 75 8.25 10.32 -1.30
CA ALA A 75 9.06 11.48 -0.95
C ALA A 75 8.68 12.73 -1.74
N ALA A 76 8.63 12.58 -3.06
CA ALA A 76 8.31 13.69 -3.95
C ALA A 76 6.82 14.07 -3.89
N SER A 77 5.93 13.15 -3.47
CA SER A 77 4.50 13.42 -3.36
C SER A 77 4.16 14.47 -2.32
N ILE A 78 4.91 14.54 -1.23
CA ILE A 78 4.72 15.58 -0.20
C ILE A 78 4.96 16.97 -0.81
N PHE A 79 6.02 17.10 -1.60
CA PHE A 79 6.34 18.33 -2.30
C PHE A 79 5.32 18.63 -3.41
N GLY A 80 4.93 17.59 -4.18
CA GLY A 80 3.96 17.72 -5.26
C GLY A 80 2.63 18.28 -4.78
N ALA A 81 2.06 17.77 -3.69
CA ALA A 81 0.83 18.28 -3.09
C ALA A 81 0.97 19.75 -2.64
N GLN A 82 2.08 20.11 -1.98
CA GLN A 82 2.33 21.48 -1.55
C GLN A 82 2.57 22.43 -2.75
N TYR A 83 3.35 22.02 -3.77
CA TYR A 83 3.53 22.82 -4.99
C TYR A 83 2.22 23.06 -5.73
N PHE A 84 1.37 22.04 -5.82
CA PHE A 84 0.05 22.17 -6.41
C PHE A 84 -0.80 23.18 -5.63
N GLY A 85 -0.85 23.07 -4.30
CA GLY A 85 -1.57 24.01 -3.43
C GLY A 85 -1.08 25.45 -3.54
N LYS A 86 0.23 25.66 -3.68
CA LYS A 86 0.85 26.98 -3.92
C LYS A 86 0.59 27.54 -5.33
N GLY A 87 0.14 26.72 -6.27
CA GLY A 87 0.06 27.08 -7.69
C GLY A 87 1.41 27.13 -8.40
N ASN A 88 2.46 26.55 -7.80
CA ASN A 88 3.80 26.50 -8.39
C ASN A 88 3.92 25.30 -9.33
N HIS A 89 3.48 25.48 -10.58
CA HIS A 89 3.50 24.42 -11.59
C HIS A 89 4.91 23.93 -11.93
N LYS A 90 5.91 24.82 -11.85
CA LYS A 90 7.32 24.46 -12.11
C LYS A 90 7.90 23.57 -11.02
N GLY A 91 7.63 23.86 -9.75
CA GLY A 91 8.01 22.99 -8.64
C GLY A 91 7.31 21.64 -8.72
N HIS A 92 6.01 21.62 -9.06
CA HIS A 92 5.25 20.39 -9.26
C HIS A 92 5.82 19.55 -10.43
N MET A 93 6.26 20.19 -11.53
CA MET A 93 6.98 19.54 -12.63
C MET A 93 8.29 18.89 -12.14
N TYR A 94 9.07 19.55 -11.28
CA TYR A 94 10.31 18.96 -10.73
C TYR A 94 10.01 17.75 -9.84
N SER A 95 8.95 17.80 -9.04
CA SER A 95 8.45 16.65 -8.28
C SER A 95 8.07 15.47 -9.18
N PHE A 96 7.37 15.75 -10.31
CA PHE A 96 7.03 14.74 -11.30
C PHE A 96 8.27 14.12 -11.96
N ARG A 97 9.22 14.95 -12.41
CA ARG A 97 10.49 14.47 -12.98
C ARG A 97 11.23 13.56 -12.01
N PHE A 98 11.33 13.98 -10.75
CA PHE A 98 11.97 13.15 -9.72
C PHE A 98 11.30 11.79 -9.61
N LYS A 99 9.96 11.74 -9.51
CA LYS A 99 9.23 10.47 -9.44
C LYS A 99 9.53 9.58 -10.63
N LEU A 100 9.46 10.16 -11.84
CA LEU A 100 9.69 9.40 -13.07
C LEU A 100 11.12 8.84 -13.12
N TYR A 101 12.14 9.66 -12.79
CA TYR A 101 13.53 9.20 -12.80
C TYR A 101 13.82 8.19 -11.71
N ALA A 102 13.35 8.43 -10.49
CA ALA A 102 13.55 7.54 -9.36
C ALA A 102 12.88 6.17 -9.59
N THR A 103 11.65 6.16 -10.09
CA THR A 103 10.93 4.90 -10.38
C THR A 103 11.59 4.14 -11.54
N LEU A 104 12.03 4.82 -12.60
CA LEU A 104 12.76 4.18 -13.70
C LEU A 104 14.12 3.66 -13.28
N LEU A 105 14.83 4.37 -12.39
CA LEU A 105 16.12 3.92 -11.83
C LEU A 105 15.92 2.66 -10.98
N VAL A 106 14.93 2.65 -10.08
CA VAL A 106 14.59 1.47 -9.28
C VAL A 106 14.19 0.31 -10.18
N THR A 107 13.41 0.57 -11.24
CA THR A 107 13.00 -0.45 -12.21
C THR A 107 14.18 -1.02 -12.97
N GLY A 108 15.10 -0.17 -13.46
CA GLY A 108 16.33 -0.62 -14.12
C GLY A 108 17.19 -1.47 -13.20
N GLY A 109 17.33 -1.06 -11.93
CA GLY A 109 18.03 -1.84 -10.91
C GLY A 109 17.37 -3.20 -10.63
N ALA A 110 16.03 -3.23 -10.52
CA ALA A 110 15.28 -4.46 -10.32
C ALA A 110 15.40 -5.41 -11.52
N ILE A 111 15.28 -4.91 -12.75
CA ILE A 111 15.47 -5.71 -13.98
C ILE A 111 16.89 -6.29 -14.03
N LEU A 112 17.92 -5.46 -13.75
CA LEU A 112 19.30 -5.93 -13.71
C LEU A 112 19.52 -7.01 -12.65
N LEU A 113 18.95 -6.83 -11.46
CA LEU A 113 19.01 -7.81 -10.37
C LEU A 113 18.32 -9.13 -10.77
N PHE A 114 17.14 -9.06 -11.37
CA PHE A 114 16.40 -10.24 -11.81
C PHE A 114 17.11 -10.97 -12.95
N LEU A 115 17.70 -10.25 -13.91
CA LEU A 115 18.47 -10.85 -14.99
C LEU A 115 19.74 -11.55 -14.50
N THR A 116 20.43 -10.97 -13.50
CA THR A 116 21.72 -11.48 -13.04
C THR A 116 21.62 -12.47 -11.89
N LYS A 117 20.62 -12.35 -11.04
CA LYS A 117 20.44 -13.11 -9.79
C LYS A 117 19.06 -13.74 -9.62
N GLY A 118 18.19 -13.70 -10.64
CA GLY A 118 16.81 -14.18 -10.54
C GLY A 118 16.73 -15.63 -10.07
N SER A 119 17.48 -16.53 -10.66
CA SER A 119 17.53 -17.93 -10.24
C SER A 119 17.97 -18.08 -8.78
N ALA A 120 19.02 -17.39 -8.36
CA ALA A 120 19.50 -17.44 -6.98
C ALA A 120 18.44 -16.87 -5.99
N LEU A 121 17.75 -15.78 -6.36
CA LEU A 121 16.72 -15.19 -5.53
C LEU A 121 15.53 -16.12 -5.34
N ILE A 122 15.07 -16.79 -6.40
CA ILE A 122 13.97 -17.76 -6.32
C ILE A 122 14.42 -18.97 -5.49
N SER A 123 15.64 -19.48 -5.71
CA SER A 123 16.18 -20.64 -4.97
C SER A 123 16.33 -20.38 -3.47
N LEU A 124 16.44 -19.15 -2.99
CA LEU A 124 16.46 -18.81 -1.55
C LEU A 124 15.15 -19.21 -0.82
N TYR A 125 14.06 -19.28 -1.55
CA TYR A 125 12.74 -19.66 -1.00
C TYR A 125 12.44 -21.17 -1.18
N LEU A 126 13.19 -21.85 -2.03
CA LEU A 126 13.03 -23.27 -2.30
C LEU A 126 13.95 -24.05 -1.38
N THR A 127 13.40 -24.68 -0.35
CA THR A 127 14.14 -25.56 0.55
C THR A 127 14.09 -27.01 0.03
N ASP A 128 15.18 -27.74 0.09
CA ASP A 128 15.34 -29.13 -0.40
C ASP A 128 14.46 -30.19 0.34
N THR A 129 13.44 -29.77 1.04
CA THR A 129 12.56 -30.65 1.81
C THR A 129 11.62 -31.52 0.97
N VAL A 130 11.49 -31.23 -0.33
CA VAL A 130 10.68 -31.99 -1.27
C VAL A 130 11.60 -32.68 -2.26
N GLY A 131 12.09 -33.89 -1.94
CA GLY A 131 12.77 -34.72 -2.91
C GLY A 131 11.92 -34.95 -4.18
N ASN A 132 12.57 -35.26 -5.32
CA ASN A 132 11.95 -35.66 -6.60
C ASN A 132 11.67 -34.53 -7.64
N GLY A 133 12.59 -33.56 -7.81
CA GLY A 133 12.51 -32.65 -8.97
C GLY A 133 11.40 -31.57 -8.89
N ALA A 134 10.54 -31.57 -7.86
CA ALA A 134 9.50 -30.56 -7.67
C ALA A 134 10.08 -29.16 -7.46
N THR A 135 11.23 -29.07 -6.78
CA THR A 135 11.96 -27.82 -6.56
C THR A 135 12.48 -27.24 -7.87
N ASP A 136 13.00 -28.09 -8.77
CA ASP A 136 13.53 -27.69 -10.08
C ASP A 136 12.39 -27.20 -10.99
N LEU A 137 11.22 -27.86 -10.96
CA LEU A 137 10.04 -27.44 -11.71
C LEU A 137 9.50 -26.10 -11.19
N ALA A 138 9.40 -25.91 -9.88
CA ALA A 138 8.98 -24.64 -9.30
C ALA A 138 9.94 -23.48 -9.66
N LEU A 139 11.25 -23.74 -9.67
CA LEU A 139 12.26 -22.80 -10.14
C LEU A 139 12.06 -22.46 -11.61
N GLN A 140 11.85 -23.45 -12.46
CA GLN A 140 11.62 -23.25 -13.90
C GLN A 140 10.38 -22.37 -14.13
N TYR A 141 9.23 -22.73 -13.57
CA TYR A 141 8.01 -21.95 -13.70
C TYR A 141 8.16 -20.52 -13.13
N GLY A 142 8.88 -20.37 -12.01
CA GLY A 142 9.21 -19.09 -11.45
C GLY A 142 10.03 -18.23 -12.41
N LEU A 143 11.05 -18.79 -13.06
CA LEU A 143 11.87 -18.08 -14.04
C LEU A 143 11.10 -17.69 -15.30
N GLU A 144 10.25 -18.58 -15.82
CA GLU A 144 9.37 -18.29 -16.96
C GLU A 144 8.43 -17.12 -16.65
N TYR A 145 7.77 -17.15 -15.49
CA TYR A 145 6.91 -16.07 -15.01
C TYR A 145 7.67 -14.76 -14.82
N GLN A 146 8.83 -14.81 -14.17
CA GLN A 146 9.69 -13.64 -13.91
C GLN A 146 10.15 -12.97 -15.20
N ALA A 147 10.56 -13.75 -16.21
CA ALA A 147 11.03 -13.23 -17.48
C ALA A 147 9.99 -12.34 -18.18
N ILE A 148 8.73 -12.77 -18.17
CA ILE A 148 7.61 -12.01 -18.74
C ILE A 148 7.27 -10.81 -17.85
N MET A 149 7.18 -11.01 -16.53
CA MET A 149 6.83 -9.97 -15.58
C MET A 149 7.80 -8.79 -15.55
N MET A 150 9.09 -9.01 -15.86
CA MET A 150 10.08 -7.93 -15.97
C MET A 150 9.67 -6.86 -16.99
N VAL A 151 9.02 -7.24 -18.10
CA VAL A 151 8.51 -6.30 -19.11
C VAL A 151 7.39 -5.41 -18.52
N GLY A 152 6.59 -5.95 -17.60
CA GLY A 152 5.52 -5.24 -16.91
C GLY A 152 5.98 -4.29 -15.80
N LEU A 153 7.25 -4.32 -15.40
CA LEU A 153 7.78 -3.39 -14.38
C LEU A 153 7.86 -1.95 -14.89
N ILE A 154 8.17 -1.77 -16.17
CA ILE A 154 8.29 -0.43 -16.81
C ILE A 154 6.94 0.31 -16.81
N PRO A 155 5.86 -0.22 -17.39
CA PRO A 155 4.57 0.46 -17.37
C PRO A 155 4.05 0.67 -15.94
N PHE A 156 4.32 -0.23 -15.01
CA PHE A 156 3.99 -0.03 -13.60
C PHE A 156 4.69 1.21 -13.00
N ALA A 157 5.99 1.38 -13.21
CA ALA A 157 6.76 2.53 -12.72
C ALA A 157 6.23 3.86 -13.31
N VAL A 158 5.97 3.87 -14.62
CA VAL A 158 5.38 5.02 -15.31
C VAL A 158 4.00 5.33 -14.75
N ASN A 159 3.13 4.34 -14.63
CA ASN A 159 1.79 4.50 -14.05
C ASN A 159 1.85 5.10 -12.65
N GLN A 160 2.70 4.59 -11.76
CA GLN A 160 2.82 5.10 -10.39
C GLN A 160 3.24 6.57 -10.35
N SER A 161 4.15 6.99 -11.23
CA SER A 161 4.59 8.39 -11.32
C SER A 161 3.47 9.32 -11.77
N TYR A 162 2.72 8.94 -12.80
CA TYR A 162 1.61 9.74 -13.33
C TYR A 162 0.40 9.73 -12.40
N ALA A 163 -0.03 8.54 -11.96
CA ALA A 163 -1.21 8.39 -11.12
C ALA A 163 -1.06 9.17 -9.80
N THR A 164 0.13 9.16 -9.22
CA THR A 164 0.39 9.92 -7.98
C THR A 164 0.28 11.42 -8.21
N ASN A 165 0.84 11.94 -9.30
CA ASN A 165 0.71 13.37 -9.62
C ASN A 165 -0.74 13.78 -9.91
N ILE A 166 -1.49 12.93 -10.64
CA ILE A 166 -2.92 13.18 -10.89
C ILE A 166 -3.70 13.21 -9.57
N LYS A 167 -3.41 12.29 -8.63
CA LYS A 167 -4.02 12.30 -7.29
C LYS A 167 -3.68 13.56 -6.50
N GLU A 168 -2.46 14.07 -6.61
CA GLU A 168 -2.02 15.33 -5.97
C GLU A 168 -2.77 16.56 -6.49
N THR A 169 -3.28 16.51 -7.73
CA THR A 169 -4.17 17.55 -8.27
C THR A 169 -5.64 17.37 -7.86
N GLY A 170 -5.94 16.40 -7.01
CA GLY A 170 -7.29 16.10 -6.56
C GLY A 170 -8.13 15.24 -7.52
N GLN A 171 -7.52 14.67 -8.56
CA GLN A 171 -8.23 13.90 -9.58
C GLN A 171 -8.01 12.38 -9.38
N THR A 172 -8.68 11.80 -8.40
CA THR A 172 -8.53 10.39 -8.04
C THR A 172 -9.37 9.43 -8.88
N PHE A 173 -10.39 9.94 -9.56
CA PHE A 173 -11.30 9.14 -10.39
C PHE A 173 -10.59 8.48 -11.59
N ILE A 174 -9.65 9.18 -12.22
CA ILE A 174 -8.98 8.67 -13.43
C ILE A 174 -8.04 7.50 -13.14
N PRO A 175 -7.15 7.56 -12.14
CA PRO A 175 -6.39 6.39 -11.73
C PRO A 175 -7.27 5.20 -11.33
N MET A 176 -8.38 5.44 -10.65
CA MET A 176 -9.35 4.39 -10.33
C MET A 176 -9.94 3.74 -11.60
N LEU A 177 -10.41 4.55 -12.55
CA LEU A 177 -10.98 4.05 -13.80
C LEU A 177 -9.95 3.24 -14.60
N ALA A 178 -8.70 3.72 -14.69
CA ALA A 178 -7.62 3.02 -15.36
C ALA A 178 -7.34 1.65 -14.71
N SER A 179 -7.27 1.60 -13.38
CA SER A 179 -7.11 0.34 -12.64
C SER A 179 -8.32 -0.59 -12.85
N PHE A 180 -9.54 -0.06 -12.89
CA PHE A 180 -10.75 -0.86 -13.14
C PHE A 180 -10.70 -1.56 -14.51
N VAL A 181 -10.33 -0.82 -15.55
CA VAL A 181 -10.18 -1.37 -16.91
C VAL A 181 -9.05 -2.40 -16.95
N ALA A 182 -7.91 -2.08 -16.33
CA ALA A 182 -6.76 -2.98 -16.28
C ALA A 182 -7.10 -4.30 -15.58
N VAL A 183 -7.75 -4.22 -14.43
CA VAL A 183 -8.19 -5.35 -13.63
C VAL A 183 -9.19 -6.24 -14.39
N GLY A 184 -10.20 -5.62 -15.02
CA GLY A 184 -11.15 -6.35 -15.85
C GLY A 184 -10.46 -7.05 -17.03
N THR A 185 -9.51 -6.36 -17.68
CA THR A 185 -8.71 -6.95 -18.77
C THR A 185 -7.85 -8.10 -18.28
N ASN A 186 -7.16 -7.94 -17.12
CA ASN A 186 -6.34 -8.99 -16.53
C ASN A 186 -7.19 -10.24 -16.25
N ALA A 187 -8.30 -10.11 -15.50
CA ALA A 187 -9.15 -11.26 -15.16
C ALA A 187 -9.67 -12.02 -16.39
N ILE A 188 -10.06 -11.28 -17.44
CA ILE A 188 -10.53 -11.90 -18.70
C ILE A 188 -9.36 -12.62 -19.41
N LEU A 189 -8.21 -11.95 -19.55
CA LEU A 189 -7.06 -12.52 -20.23
C LEU A 189 -6.45 -13.69 -19.47
N ASP A 190 -6.41 -13.63 -18.14
CA ASP A 190 -5.98 -14.76 -17.30
C ASP A 190 -6.82 -16.00 -17.58
N TYR A 191 -8.15 -15.85 -17.55
CA TYR A 191 -9.05 -16.96 -17.84
C TYR A 191 -8.85 -17.53 -19.26
N LEU A 192 -8.66 -16.68 -20.26
CA LEU A 192 -8.49 -17.11 -21.65
C LEU A 192 -7.10 -17.74 -21.90
N MET A 193 -6.03 -17.16 -21.34
CA MET A 193 -4.65 -17.54 -21.67
C MET A 193 -4.09 -18.62 -20.75
N ILE A 194 -4.54 -18.67 -19.50
CA ILE A 194 -4.14 -19.76 -18.59
C ILE A 194 -4.71 -21.09 -19.07
N PHE A 195 -6.00 -21.12 -19.42
CA PHE A 195 -6.74 -22.33 -19.75
C PHE A 195 -6.89 -22.60 -21.24
N GLY A 196 -6.37 -21.76 -22.13
CA GLY A 196 -6.42 -21.96 -23.57
C GLY A 196 -7.82 -21.92 -24.15
N ILE A 197 -8.63 -20.91 -23.79
CA ILE A 197 -10.02 -20.84 -24.20
C ILE A 197 -10.19 -20.02 -25.49
N GLY A 198 -10.95 -20.55 -26.43
CA GLY A 198 -11.25 -19.90 -27.72
C GLY A 198 -10.03 -19.88 -28.65
N PRO A 199 -9.61 -18.71 -29.17
CA PRO A 199 -8.47 -18.61 -30.07
C PRO A 199 -7.11 -18.61 -29.36
N PHE A 200 -7.08 -18.63 -28.04
CA PHE A 200 -5.85 -18.52 -27.25
C PHE A 200 -5.27 -19.92 -26.98
N PRO A 201 -3.93 -20.09 -27.12
CA PRO A 201 -3.27 -21.32 -26.68
C PRO A 201 -3.26 -21.41 -25.14
N GLU A 202 -3.24 -22.62 -24.61
CA GLU A 202 -3.02 -22.87 -23.19
C GLU A 202 -1.57 -22.52 -22.80
N LEU A 203 -1.38 -21.40 -22.14
CA LEU A 203 -0.07 -20.88 -21.76
C LEU A 203 0.24 -21.08 -20.27
N GLY A 204 -0.72 -21.53 -19.47
CA GLY A 204 -0.53 -21.75 -18.04
C GLY A 204 0.06 -20.53 -17.31
N VAL A 205 1.20 -20.72 -16.64
CA VAL A 205 1.92 -19.68 -15.89
C VAL A 205 2.35 -18.49 -16.75
N GLN A 206 2.78 -18.75 -18.00
CA GLN A 206 3.14 -17.69 -18.93
C GLN A 206 1.93 -16.86 -19.34
N GLY A 207 0.75 -17.49 -19.44
CA GLY A 207 -0.53 -16.80 -19.70
C GLY A 207 -0.88 -15.81 -18.61
N ALA A 208 -0.76 -16.18 -17.35
CA ALA A 208 -0.97 -15.30 -16.20
C ALA A 208 -0.01 -14.10 -16.21
N ALA A 209 1.28 -14.34 -16.48
CA ALA A 209 2.25 -13.26 -16.59
C ALA A 209 1.92 -12.29 -17.73
N LEU A 210 1.59 -12.80 -18.92
CA LEU A 210 1.24 -11.98 -20.09
C LEU A 210 -0.01 -11.14 -19.86
N ALA A 211 -1.07 -11.72 -19.29
CA ALA A 211 -2.29 -11.03 -18.94
C ALA A 211 -2.02 -9.85 -17.98
N THR A 212 -1.22 -10.09 -16.94
CA THR A 212 -0.79 -9.05 -15.99
C THR A 212 0.01 -7.95 -16.68
N VAL A 213 0.95 -8.30 -17.54
CA VAL A 213 1.76 -7.31 -18.29
C VAL A 213 0.88 -6.46 -19.21
N ILE A 214 -0.01 -7.07 -19.98
CA ILE A 214 -0.95 -6.36 -20.86
C ILE A 214 -1.83 -5.40 -20.04
N ALA A 215 -2.37 -5.85 -18.92
CA ALA A 215 -3.18 -5.02 -18.03
C ALA A 215 -2.39 -3.80 -17.50
N ARG A 216 -1.13 -3.98 -17.11
CA ARG A 216 -0.24 -2.87 -16.68
C ARG A 216 0.03 -1.85 -17.80
N TYR A 217 0.20 -2.31 -19.04
CA TYR A 217 0.33 -1.40 -20.18
C TYR A 217 -0.95 -0.62 -20.43
N ILE A 218 -2.11 -1.27 -20.38
CA ILE A 218 -3.41 -0.61 -20.57
C ILE A 218 -3.62 0.44 -19.49
N GLU A 219 -3.35 0.12 -18.21
CA GLU A 219 -3.46 1.05 -17.10
C GLU A 219 -2.56 2.29 -17.32
N ALA A 220 -1.29 2.06 -17.62
CA ALA A 220 -0.33 3.12 -17.87
C ALA A 220 -0.75 4.00 -19.07
N LEU A 221 -1.18 3.39 -20.17
CA LEU A 221 -1.62 4.12 -21.37
C LEU A 221 -2.83 5.01 -21.06
N ILE A 222 -3.85 4.50 -20.37
CA ILE A 222 -5.03 5.30 -20.00
C ILE A 222 -4.62 6.53 -19.19
N VAL A 223 -3.80 6.33 -18.16
CA VAL A 223 -3.37 7.42 -17.27
C VAL A 223 -2.50 8.43 -18.00
N VAL A 224 -1.52 7.97 -18.79
CA VAL A 224 -0.60 8.83 -19.54
C VAL A 224 -1.34 9.61 -20.63
N ILE A 225 -2.14 8.94 -21.45
CA ILE A 225 -2.91 9.58 -22.53
C ILE A 225 -3.87 10.62 -21.94
N TRP A 226 -4.60 10.26 -20.90
CA TRP A 226 -5.53 11.18 -20.26
C TRP A 226 -4.81 12.43 -19.71
N ALA A 227 -3.66 12.24 -19.06
CA ALA A 227 -2.87 13.34 -18.51
C ALA A 227 -2.41 14.32 -19.61
N HIS A 228 -2.01 13.79 -20.77
CA HIS A 228 -1.55 14.60 -21.91
C HIS A 228 -2.69 15.29 -22.66
N ILE A 229 -3.86 14.67 -22.77
CA ILE A 229 -5.05 15.31 -23.35
C ILE A 229 -5.53 16.47 -22.46
N HIS A 230 -5.46 16.29 -21.13
CA HIS A 230 -5.93 17.26 -20.16
C HIS A 230 -4.79 18.10 -19.54
N ARG A 231 -3.84 18.59 -20.37
CA ARG A 231 -2.69 19.38 -19.93
C ARG A 231 -3.08 20.62 -19.13
N GLY A 232 -4.22 21.24 -19.43
CA GLY A 232 -4.73 22.39 -18.70
C GLY A 232 -4.98 22.10 -17.20
N LYS A 233 -5.37 20.86 -16.87
CA LYS A 233 -5.51 20.37 -15.49
C LYS A 233 -4.20 19.82 -14.94
N ASN A 234 -3.31 19.32 -15.80
CA ASN A 234 -2.04 18.67 -15.48
C ASN A 234 -0.85 19.54 -15.91
N ARG A 235 -0.84 20.81 -15.46
CA ARG A 235 0.16 21.81 -15.86
C ARG A 235 1.60 21.45 -15.47
N TYR A 236 1.81 20.48 -14.59
CA TYR A 236 3.12 19.92 -14.30
C TYR A 236 3.77 19.22 -15.51
N LEU A 237 2.98 18.90 -16.54
CA LEU A 237 3.50 18.34 -17.81
C LEU A 237 4.09 19.42 -18.74
N GLU A 238 3.78 20.71 -18.49
CA GLU A 238 4.34 21.81 -19.28
C GLU A 238 5.84 21.89 -19.05
N GLY A 239 6.61 21.59 -20.10
CA GLY A 239 8.06 21.55 -20.02
C GLY A 239 8.67 20.30 -19.35
N ALA A 240 7.86 19.34 -18.91
CA ALA A 240 8.38 18.16 -18.21
C ALA A 240 9.42 17.35 -19.01
N TYR A 241 9.36 17.38 -20.33
CA TYR A 241 10.25 16.66 -21.24
C TYR A 241 11.21 17.56 -22.04
N THR A 242 11.13 18.89 -21.89
CA THR A 242 12.00 19.83 -22.60
C THR A 242 13.35 20.09 -21.92
N GLY A 243 13.66 19.35 -20.89
CA GLY A 243 14.93 19.38 -20.18
C GLY A 243 14.96 18.31 -19.09
N PHE A 244 16.14 17.82 -18.77
CA PHE A 244 16.31 16.74 -17.79
C PHE A 244 16.65 17.23 -16.38
N GLY A 245 16.94 18.54 -16.21
CA GLY A 245 17.42 19.11 -14.96
C GLY A 245 16.34 19.21 -13.88
N ILE A 246 16.72 18.86 -12.69
CA ILE A 246 16.04 19.22 -11.43
C ILE A 246 17.03 20.08 -10.67
N PRO A 247 16.68 21.28 -10.18
CA PRO A 247 17.59 22.10 -9.37
C PRO A 247 18.15 21.31 -8.20
N LEU A 248 19.45 21.42 -7.96
CA LEU A 248 20.15 20.63 -6.94
C LEU A 248 19.53 20.82 -5.54
N ALA A 249 19.05 22.02 -5.24
CA ALA A 249 18.37 22.32 -3.99
C ALA A 249 17.08 21.49 -3.82
N GLU A 250 16.26 21.39 -4.89
CA GLU A 250 15.02 20.61 -4.91
C GLU A 250 15.33 19.10 -4.81
N LEU A 251 16.29 18.64 -5.59
CA LEU A 251 16.74 17.24 -5.56
C LEU A 251 17.20 16.84 -4.16
N LYS A 252 18.05 17.66 -3.54
CA LYS A 252 18.56 17.44 -2.18
C LYS A 252 17.42 17.45 -1.14
N ALA A 253 16.47 18.39 -1.25
CA ALA A 253 15.34 18.49 -0.35
C ALA A 253 14.46 17.23 -0.42
N ILE A 254 14.15 16.75 -1.64
CA ILE A 254 13.35 15.54 -1.85
C ILE A 254 14.09 14.31 -1.32
N LEU A 255 15.40 14.16 -1.59
CA LEU A 255 16.18 13.02 -1.11
C LEU A 255 16.29 12.98 0.42
N ILE A 256 16.57 14.12 1.08
CA ILE A 256 16.66 14.19 2.55
C ILE A 256 15.32 13.81 3.21
N LYS A 257 14.20 14.24 2.63
CA LYS A 257 12.87 13.90 3.14
C LYS A 257 12.43 12.48 2.73
N GLY A 258 12.89 12.02 1.59
CA GLY A 258 12.53 10.71 1.03
C GLY A 258 13.24 9.54 1.68
N PHE A 259 14.49 9.69 2.04
CA PHE A 259 15.26 8.61 2.61
C PHE A 259 14.61 8.02 3.89
N PRO A 260 14.18 8.81 4.88
CA PRO A 260 13.47 8.28 6.04
C PRO A 260 12.18 7.53 5.68
N LEU A 261 11.43 8.01 4.67
CA LEU A 261 10.18 7.35 4.23
C LEU A 261 10.47 6.02 3.54
N MET A 262 11.48 5.95 2.68
CA MET A 262 11.87 4.70 2.04
C MET A 262 12.34 3.67 3.08
N MET A 263 13.15 4.10 4.05
CA MET A 263 13.58 3.25 5.16
C MET A 263 12.40 2.80 6.03
N ASN A 264 11.39 3.67 6.18
CA ASN A 264 10.17 3.33 6.91
C ASN A 264 9.47 2.12 6.27
N GLU A 265 9.24 2.15 4.97
CA GLU A 265 8.53 1.06 4.28
C GLU A 265 9.28 -0.29 4.43
N VAL A 266 10.59 -0.27 4.25
CA VAL A 266 11.43 -1.48 4.35
C VAL A 266 11.45 -2.04 5.79
N LEU A 267 11.72 -1.18 6.76
CA LEU A 267 11.83 -1.61 8.16
C LEU A 267 10.48 -1.98 8.76
N TRP A 268 9.40 -1.29 8.37
CA TRP A 268 8.05 -1.67 8.77
C TRP A 268 7.68 -3.06 8.24
N ALA A 269 7.89 -3.32 6.96
CA ALA A 269 7.62 -4.63 6.36
C ALA A 269 8.43 -5.76 7.03
N ALA A 270 9.74 -5.53 7.25
CA ALA A 270 10.60 -6.47 7.98
C ALA A 270 10.11 -6.69 9.43
N GLY A 271 9.71 -5.63 10.12
CA GLY A 271 9.17 -5.70 11.48
C GLY A 271 7.89 -6.53 11.56
N MET A 272 6.94 -6.31 10.65
CA MET A 272 5.67 -7.07 10.60
C MET A 272 5.91 -8.55 10.27
N THR A 273 6.85 -8.86 9.38
CA THR A 273 7.27 -10.23 9.12
C THR A 273 7.85 -10.88 10.37
N THR A 274 8.70 -10.17 11.13
CA THR A 274 9.27 -10.65 12.38
C THR A 274 8.20 -10.88 13.44
N VAL A 275 7.19 -10.01 13.56
CA VAL A 275 6.05 -10.21 14.47
C VAL A 275 5.29 -11.49 14.12
N THR A 276 5.01 -11.72 12.83
CA THR A 276 4.36 -12.96 12.36
C THR A 276 5.20 -14.20 12.69
N GLN A 277 6.53 -14.11 12.54
CA GLN A 277 7.45 -15.18 12.93
C GLN A 277 7.44 -15.42 14.45
N CYS A 278 7.31 -14.38 15.29
CA CYS A 278 7.14 -14.58 16.72
C CYS A 278 5.86 -15.36 17.07
N TYR A 279 4.78 -15.14 16.32
CA TYR A 279 3.55 -15.91 16.56
C TYR A 279 3.67 -17.38 16.09
N SER A 280 4.45 -17.64 15.04
CA SER A 280 4.57 -18.99 14.45
C SER A 280 5.15 -20.03 15.40
N VAL A 281 5.89 -19.63 16.45
CA VAL A 281 6.40 -20.55 17.47
C VAL A 281 5.30 -21.22 18.32
N ARG A 282 4.07 -20.68 18.25
CA ARG A 282 2.90 -21.21 18.95
C ARG A 282 2.15 -22.31 18.17
N GLY A 283 2.61 -22.64 16.97
CA GLY A 283 2.08 -23.78 16.17
C GLY A 283 1.65 -23.39 14.75
N LEU A 284 1.52 -24.40 13.92
CA LEU A 284 1.10 -24.23 12.52
C LEU A 284 -0.35 -23.75 12.40
N ASP A 285 -1.22 -24.16 13.30
CA ASP A 285 -2.63 -23.75 13.32
C ASP A 285 -2.76 -22.24 13.54
N VAL A 286 -1.85 -21.65 14.35
CA VAL A 286 -1.77 -20.19 14.53
C VAL A 286 -1.41 -19.49 13.24
N VAL A 287 -0.43 -20.01 12.51
CA VAL A 287 -0.03 -19.45 11.21
C VAL A 287 -1.18 -19.52 10.21
N ALA A 288 -1.87 -20.66 10.15
CA ALA A 288 -3.03 -20.85 9.29
C ALA A 288 -4.17 -19.88 9.65
N GLY A 289 -4.50 -19.76 10.93
CA GLY A 289 -5.50 -18.82 11.44
C GLY A 289 -5.17 -17.36 11.14
N LEU A 290 -3.89 -16.95 11.31
CA LEU A 290 -3.41 -15.62 10.96
C LEU A 290 -3.49 -15.34 9.45
N ASN A 291 -3.19 -16.31 8.60
CA ASN A 291 -3.29 -16.14 7.15
C ASN A 291 -4.74 -15.94 6.71
N ILE A 292 -5.68 -16.70 7.26
CA ILE A 292 -7.11 -16.52 7.00
C ILE A 292 -7.56 -15.13 7.49
N ALA A 293 -7.19 -14.76 8.72
CA ALA A 293 -7.55 -13.47 9.29
C ALA A 293 -6.95 -12.30 8.49
N SER A 294 -5.68 -12.38 8.07
CA SER A 294 -5.02 -11.32 7.32
C SER A 294 -5.66 -11.06 5.97
N THR A 295 -6.21 -12.07 5.31
CA THR A 295 -6.89 -11.91 4.02
C THR A 295 -8.03 -10.91 4.11
N ILE A 296 -8.90 -11.07 5.12
CA ILE A 296 -10.05 -10.16 5.28
C ILE A 296 -9.65 -8.85 5.93
N THR A 297 -8.77 -8.86 6.93
CA THR A 297 -8.35 -7.63 7.63
C THR A 297 -7.63 -6.69 6.69
N ASN A 298 -6.80 -7.17 5.77
CA ASN A 298 -6.12 -6.35 4.77
C ASN A 298 -7.10 -5.62 3.86
N LEU A 299 -8.21 -6.27 3.47
CA LEU A 299 -9.25 -5.63 2.67
C LEU A 299 -9.91 -4.46 3.43
N PHE A 300 -10.23 -4.65 4.71
CA PHE A 300 -10.81 -3.60 5.53
C PHE A 300 -9.81 -2.48 5.84
N ASN A 301 -8.53 -2.81 6.04
CA ASN A 301 -7.46 -1.87 6.34
C ASN A 301 -7.22 -0.85 5.21
N ILE A 302 -7.56 -1.19 3.96
CA ILE A 302 -7.51 -0.26 2.82
C ILE A 302 -8.24 1.05 3.14
N VAL A 303 -9.34 0.99 3.88
CA VAL A 303 -10.17 2.17 4.18
C VAL A 303 -9.36 3.23 4.93
N TYR A 304 -8.75 2.89 6.06
CA TYR A 304 -7.99 3.90 6.83
C TYR A 304 -6.68 4.30 6.13
N LEU A 305 -6.06 3.40 5.38
CA LEU A 305 -4.85 3.72 4.61
C LEU A 305 -5.15 4.77 3.53
N GLN A 306 -6.25 4.62 2.80
CA GLN A 306 -6.61 5.58 1.76
C GLN A 306 -7.19 6.88 2.33
N LEU A 307 -7.95 6.84 3.41
CA LEU A 307 -8.38 8.05 4.14
C LEU A 307 -7.17 8.84 4.65
N GLY A 308 -6.17 8.18 5.22
CA GLY A 308 -4.91 8.81 5.60
C GLY A 308 -4.16 9.42 4.41
N SER A 309 -4.07 8.70 3.29
CA SER A 309 -3.45 9.22 2.07
C SER A 309 -4.16 10.49 1.56
N CYS A 310 -5.49 10.54 1.63
CA CYS A 310 -6.26 11.73 1.31
C CYS A 310 -5.94 12.92 2.24
N ILE A 311 -5.74 12.65 3.54
CA ILE A 311 -5.27 13.68 4.50
C ILE A 311 -3.97 14.30 3.99
N SER A 312 -2.99 13.45 3.61
CA SER A 312 -1.70 13.95 3.11
C SER A 312 -1.84 14.86 1.88
N ILE A 313 -2.76 14.55 0.97
CA ILE A 313 -3.02 15.35 -0.23
C ILE A 313 -3.67 16.68 0.14
N VAL A 314 -4.82 16.64 0.83
CA VAL A 314 -5.63 17.83 1.13
C VAL A 314 -4.89 18.78 2.07
N VAL A 315 -4.32 18.27 3.14
CA VAL A 315 -3.55 19.07 4.10
C VAL A 315 -2.28 19.61 3.43
N GLY A 316 -1.59 18.79 2.62
CA GLY A 316 -0.44 19.23 1.84
C GLY A 316 -0.78 20.41 0.92
N GLN A 317 -1.92 20.39 0.24
CA GLN A 317 -2.40 21.47 -0.60
C GLN A 317 -2.66 22.77 0.21
N TYR A 318 -3.31 22.68 1.38
CA TYR A 318 -3.52 23.84 2.26
C TYR A 318 -2.20 24.41 2.78
N LEU A 319 -1.27 23.57 3.22
CA LEU A 319 0.06 23.97 3.67
C LEU A 319 0.83 24.71 2.55
N GLY A 320 0.79 24.15 1.34
CA GLY A 320 1.42 24.74 0.17
C GLY A 320 0.82 26.09 -0.21
N ALA A 321 -0.50 26.25 -0.08
CA ALA A 321 -1.21 27.50 -0.30
C ALA A 321 -0.96 28.57 0.80
N GLY A 322 -0.21 28.25 1.86
CA GLY A 322 0.00 29.13 3.00
C GLY A 322 -1.21 29.27 3.93
N LYS A 323 -2.27 28.47 3.72
CA LYS A 323 -3.51 28.48 4.50
C LYS A 323 -3.39 27.60 5.73
N LEU A 324 -2.51 27.97 6.67
CA LEU A 324 -2.11 27.12 7.80
C LEU A 324 -3.25 26.83 8.77
N GLU A 325 -4.16 27.76 9.01
CA GLU A 325 -5.32 27.53 9.89
C GLU A 325 -6.37 26.64 9.21
N ASP A 326 -6.60 26.81 7.90
CA ASP A 326 -7.48 25.92 7.13
C ASP A 326 -6.92 24.50 7.11
N ALA A 327 -5.58 24.35 7.04
CA ALA A 327 -4.92 23.04 7.13
C ALA A 327 -5.22 22.33 8.46
N LYS A 328 -5.12 23.06 9.60
CA LYS A 328 -5.43 22.53 10.92
C LYS A 328 -6.90 22.16 11.07
N ASP A 329 -7.78 23.01 10.56
CA ASP A 329 -9.22 22.78 10.62
C ASP A 329 -9.62 21.57 9.79
N ALA A 330 -9.12 21.47 8.55
CA ALA A 330 -9.36 20.34 7.69
C ALA A 330 -8.82 19.03 8.29
N ASP A 331 -7.58 19.05 8.80
CA ASP A 331 -6.93 17.89 9.41
C ASP A 331 -7.72 17.33 10.58
N ASN A 332 -8.14 18.17 11.53
CA ASN A 332 -8.96 17.74 12.66
C ASN A 332 -10.27 17.06 12.22
N LYS A 333 -10.96 17.64 11.21
CA LYS A 333 -12.21 17.10 10.69
C LYS A 333 -12.00 15.78 9.97
N MET A 334 -10.92 15.68 9.17
CA MET A 334 -10.59 14.47 8.41
C MET A 334 -10.16 13.32 9.31
N ILE A 335 -9.37 13.57 10.37
CA ILE A 335 -9.00 12.56 11.37
C ILE A 335 -10.25 11.99 12.04
N VAL A 336 -11.14 12.86 12.55
CA VAL A 336 -12.38 12.42 13.22
C VAL A 336 -13.27 11.62 12.27
N PHE A 337 -13.40 12.08 11.04
CA PHE A 337 -14.19 11.36 10.02
C PHE A 337 -13.57 10.00 9.67
N SER A 338 -12.23 9.92 9.56
CA SER A 338 -11.53 8.66 9.31
C SER A 338 -11.79 7.64 10.42
N VAL A 339 -11.67 8.07 11.68
CA VAL A 339 -11.98 7.20 12.83
C VAL A 339 -13.44 6.77 12.82
N PHE A 340 -14.38 7.68 12.55
CA PHE A 340 -15.81 7.38 12.46
C PHE A 340 -16.12 6.33 11.37
N CYS A 341 -15.58 6.50 10.17
CA CYS A 341 -15.72 5.51 9.09
C CYS A 341 -15.16 4.16 9.52
N CYS A 342 -14.01 4.14 10.20
CA CYS A 342 -13.39 2.90 10.63
C CYS A 342 -14.10 2.23 11.82
N VAL A 343 -14.85 2.96 12.63
CA VAL A 343 -15.77 2.34 13.61
C VAL A 343 -16.88 1.57 12.88
N ILE A 344 -17.45 2.13 11.82
CA ILE A 344 -18.46 1.44 11.01
C ILE A 344 -17.86 0.21 10.32
N MET A 345 -16.68 0.37 9.73
CA MET A 345 -15.97 -0.74 9.07
C MET A 345 -15.54 -1.83 10.06
N ALA A 346 -15.15 -1.46 11.27
CA ALA A 346 -14.84 -2.40 12.35
C ALA A 346 -16.06 -3.24 12.75
N ALA A 347 -17.23 -2.61 12.91
CA ALA A 347 -18.48 -3.32 13.15
C ALA A 347 -18.84 -4.29 12.02
N LEU A 348 -18.67 -3.86 10.76
CA LEU A 348 -18.87 -4.70 9.59
C LEU A 348 -17.86 -5.86 9.54
N MET A 349 -16.58 -5.59 9.80
CA MET A 349 -15.52 -6.61 9.86
C MET A 349 -15.78 -7.64 10.96
N PHE A 350 -16.27 -7.21 12.12
CA PHE A 350 -16.65 -8.11 13.21
C PHE A 350 -17.78 -9.07 12.79
N VAL A 351 -18.80 -8.56 12.11
CA VAL A 351 -19.90 -9.40 11.60
C VAL A 351 -19.42 -10.36 10.52
N VAL A 352 -18.71 -9.85 9.50
CA VAL A 352 -18.19 -10.67 8.40
C VAL A 352 -17.19 -11.71 8.90
N GLY A 353 -16.36 -11.36 9.89
CA GLY A 353 -15.38 -12.23 10.51
C GLY A 353 -15.96 -13.48 11.16
N GLY A 354 -17.23 -13.42 11.61
CA GLY A 354 -17.94 -14.59 12.13
C GLY A 354 -18.28 -15.66 11.06
N PHE A 355 -18.36 -15.27 9.78
CA PHE A 355 -18.70 -16.19 8.69
C PHE A 355 -17.53 -16.50 7.76
N PHE A 356 -16.60 -15.57 7.61
CA PHE A 356 -15.51 -15.64 6.62
C PHE A 356 -14.61 -16.88 6.77
N PRO A 357 -14.16 -17.28 7.97
CA PRO A 357 -13.34 -18.48 8.13
C PRO A 357 -14.05 -19.77 7.71
N GLY A 358 -15.40 -19.79 7.72
CA GLY A 358 -16.20 -20.92 7.27
C GLY A 358 -16.08 -21.24 5.78
N ILE A 359 -15.57 -20.29 4.96
CA ILE A 359 -15.34 -20.50 3.52
C ILE A 359 -14.14 -21.45 3.30
N TYR A 360 -13.21 -21.51 4.27
CA TYR A 360 -12.00 -22.32 4.16
C TYR A 360 -12.25 -23.77 4.60
N ASN A 361 -11.72 -24.71 3.80
CA ASN A 361 -11.76 -26.12 4.15
C ASN A 361 -10.60 -26.46 5.12
N THR A 362 -10.83 -26.19 6.40
CA THR A 362 -9.85 -26.40 7.47
C THR A 362 -10.55 -26.88 8.75
N THR A 363 -9.78 -27.15 9.80
CA THR A 363 -10.31 -27.61 11.10
C THR A 363 -11.10 -26.51 11.80
N GLU A 364 -12.04 -26.90 12.66
CA GLU A 364 -12.84 -25.94 13.43
C GLU A 364 -11.96 -25.08 14.34
N GLU A 365 -10.91 -25.67 14.93
CA GLU A 365 -9.95 -24.96 15.76
C GLU A 365 -9.26 -23.81 15.02
N ILE A 366 -8.83 -24.01 13.78
CA ILE A 366 -8.23 -22.97 12.94
C ILE A 366 -9.27 -21.89 12.59
N ARG A 367 -10.52 -22.25 12.34
CA ARG A 367 -11.61 -21.29 12.08
C ARG A 367 -11.90 -20.43 13.29
N GLU A 368 -11.94 -21.01 14.49
CA GLU A 368 -12.13 -20.27 15.74
C GLU A 368 -10.98 -19.31 16.02
N LEU A 369 -9.74 -19.74 15.80
CA LEU A 369 -8.56 -18.88 15.90
C LEU A 369 -8.64 -17.72 14.91
N ALA A 370 -8.95 -17.97 13.64
CA ALA A 370 -9.10 -16.94 12.62
C ALA A 370 -10.20 -15.93 12.99
N THR A 371 -11.36 -16.41 13.42
CA THR A 371 -12.48 -15.57 13.91
C THR A 371 -12.04 -14.68 15.06
N SER A 372 -11.29 -15.24 16.02
CA SER A 372 -10.77 -14.50 17.17
C SER A 372 -9.77 -13.42 16.76
N PHE A 373 -8.86 -13.71 15.82
CA PHE A 373 -7.91 -12.72 15.30
C PHE A 373 -8.61 -11.60 14.53
N ILE A 374 -9.64 -11.92 13.74
CA ILE A 374 -10.45 -10.91 13.04
C ILE A 374 -11.17 -10.03 14.04
N ALA A 375 -11.77 -10.61 15.09
CA ALA A 375 -12.45 -9.85 16.14
C ALA A 375 -11.51 -8.88 16.86
N VAL A 376 -10.31 -9.32 17.22
CA VAL A 376 -9.26 -8.46 17.81
C VAL A 376 -8.90 -7.33 16.85
N SER A 377 -8.66 -7.65 15.58
CA SER A 377 -8.33 -6.64 14.54
C SER A 377 -9.45 -5.63 14.36
N ALA A 378 -10.72 -6.05 14.42
CA ALA A 378 -11.88 -5.17 14.34
C ALA A 378 -11.91 -4.18 15.53
N ILE A 379 -11.65 -4.64 16.75
CA ILE A 379 -11.61 -3.77 17.95
C ILE A 379 -10.47 -2.73 17.84
N ILE A 380 -9.34 -3.10 17.29
CA ILE A 380 -8.16 -2.22 17.18
C ILE A 380 -8.24 -1.28 15.97
N MET A 381 -9.02 -1.61 14.94
CA MET A 381 -9.10 -0.86 13.68
C MET A 381 -9.35 0.66 13.85
N PRO A 382 -10.23 1.18 14.72
CA PRO A 382 -10.40 2.62 14.91
C PRO A 382 -9.15 3.31 15.46
N PHE A 383 -8.36 2.62 16.29
CA PHE A 383 -7.08 3.12 16.81
C PHE A 383 -6.03 3.17 15.72
N CYS A 384 -5.96 2.13 14.88
CA CYS A 384 -5.12 2.14 13.66
C CYS A 384 -5.49 3.29 12.74
N ALA A 385 -6.78 3.58 12.57
CA ALA A 385 -7.24 4.69 11.74
C ALA A 385 -6.72 6.05 12.26
N PHE A 386 -6.77 6.27 13.58
CA PHE A 386 -6.24 7.48 14.18
C PHE A 386 -4.71 7.58 14.03
N SER A 387 -3.98 6.50 14.27
CA SER A 387 -2.52 6.48 14.15
C SER A 387 -2.07 6.72 12.72
N HIS A 388 -2.73 6.09 11.73
CA HIS A 388 -2.41 6.31 10.32
C HIS A 388 -2.79 7.72 9.85
N ALA A 389 -3.93 8.26 10.28
CA ALA A 389 -4.28 9.65 10.04
C ALA A 389 -3.19 10.59 10.59
N SER A 390 -2.75 10.40 11.84
CA SER A 390 -1.67 11.15 12.46
C SER A 390 -0.34 11.02 11.69
N TYR A 391 0.00 9.82 11.24
CA TYR A 391 1.18 9.55 10.40
C TYR A 391 1.14 10.39 9.11
N PHE A 392 0.02 10.38 8.39
CA PHE A 392 -0.12 11.12 7.15
C PHE A 392 -0.19 12.64 7.36
N THR A 393 -0.74 13.11 8.50
CA THR A 393 -0.69 14.50 8.92
C THR A 393 0.75 14.98 9.11
N LEU A 394 1.55 14.25 9.89
CA LEU A 394 2.98 14.55 10.12
C LEU A 394 3.77 14.55 8.81
N ARG A 395 3.47 13.59 7.94
CA ARG A 395 4.09 13.44 6.63
C ARG A 395 3.78 14.63 5.72
N SER A 396 2.54 15.13 5.70
CA SER A 396 2.13 16.27 4.86
C SER A 396 2.95 17.54 5.14
N GLY A 397 3.40 17.74 6.39
CA GLY A 397 4.31 18.81 6.81
C GLY A 397 5.80 18.48 6.68
N GLY A 398 6.15 17.38 6.00
CA GLY A 398 7.55 17.00 5.76
C GLY A 398 8.32 16.53 7.00
N LYS A 399 7.64 16.11 8.07
CA LYS A 399 8.26 15.57 9.29
C LYS A 399 8.62 14.09 9.14
N THR A 400 9.32 13.76 8.06
CA THR A 400 9.58 12.37 7.63
C THR A 400 10.45 11.57 8.60
N VAL A 401 11.38 12.20 9.30
CA VAL A 401 12.14 11.53 10.38
C VAL A 401 11.22 11.21 11.55
N VAL A 402 10.30 12.11 11.89
CA VAL A 402 9.33 11.89 12.96
C VAL A 402 8.38 10.76 12.60
N THR A 403 7.90 10.70 11.34
CA THR A 403 7.06 9.60 10.87
C THR A 403 7.80 8.26 10.87
N PHE A 404 9.08 8.25 10.52
CA PHE A 404 9.94 7.06 10.62
C PHE A 404 10.07 6.56 12.06
N LEU A 405 10.32 7.47 13.01
CA LEU A 405 10.38 7.12 14.44
C LEU A 405 9.04 6.61 14.97
N PHE A 406 7.97 7.27 14.56
CA PHE A 406 6.60 6.97 14.98
C PHE A 406 6.11 5.61 14.48
N ASP A 407 6.57 5.15 13.33
CA ASP A 407 6.09 3.92 12.69
C ASP A 407 7.13 2.78 12.79
N SER A 408 8.23 2.85 12.05
CA SER A 408 9.21 1.75 11.99
C SER A 408 9.97 1.57 13.30
N VAL A 409 10.51 2.65 13.89
CA VAL A 409 11.26 2.51 15.15
C VAL A 409 10.36 2.03 16.26
N PHE A 410 9.11 2.52 16.35
CA PHE A 410 8.12 2.02 17.29
C PHE A 410 7.87 0.51 17.10
N THR A 411 7.72 0.06 15.85
CA THR A 411 7.53 -1.36 15.53
C THR A 411 8.70 -2.20 16.06
N TRP A 412 9.95 -1.79 15.81
CA TRP A 412 11.13 -2.55 16.22
C TRP A 412 11.47 -2.45 17.71
N VAL A 413 11.14 -1.34 18.36
CA VAL A 413 11.48 -1.11 19.78
C VAL A 413 10.36 -1.57 20.74
N ILE A 414 9.10 -1.56 20.28
CA ILE A 414 7.95 -1.88 21.12
C ILE A 414 7.20 -3.12 20.64
N VAL A 415 6.76 -3.14 19.36
CA VAL A 415 5.87 -4.20 18.88
C VAL A 415 6.60 -5.54 18.77
N VAL A 416 7.76 -5.56 18.12
CA VAL A 416 8.57 -6.79 17.95
C VAL A 416 9.02 -7.37 19.29
N PRO A 417 9.61 -6.58 20.24
CA PRO A 417 9.98 -7.09 21.56
C PRO A 417 8.75 -7.58 22.36
N ALA A 418 7.62 -6.87 22.29
CA ALA A 418 6.39 -7.32 22.95
C ALA A 418 5.92 -8.66 22.38
N ALA A 419 5.87 -8.80 21.06
CA ALA A 419 5.51 -10.07 20.42
C ALA A 419 6.46 -11.21 20.80
N TYR A 420 7.76 -10.95 20.77
CA TYR A 420 8.79 -11.92 21.14
C TYR A 420 8.69 -12.36 22.61
N LEU A 421 8.63 -11.40 23.53
CA LEU A 421 8.57 -11.70 24.96
C LEU A 421 7.28 -12.44 25.33
N LEU A 422 6.14 -11.98 24.81
CA LEU A 422 4.85 -12.62 25.10
C LEU A 422 4.77 -14.02 24.48
N ALA A 423 5.25 -14.20 23.25
CA ALA A 423 5.19 -15.49 22.58
C ALA A 423 6.14 -16.53 23.18
N HIS A 424 7.33 -16.15 23.65
CA HIS A 424 8.34 -17.11 24.11
C HIS A 424 8.34 -17.32 25.62
N PHE A 425 8.05 -16.31 26.41
CA PHE A 425 8.25 -16.34 27.86
C PHE A 425 6.97 -16.34 28.70
N THR A 426 5.78 -16.33 28.07
CA THR A 426 4.50 -16.40 28.82
C THR A 426 3.71 -17.65 28.47
N GLY A 427 2.87 -18.11 29.41
CA GLY A 427 1.89 -19.19 29.19
C GLY A 427 0.54 -18.70 28.64
N LEU A 428 0.45 -17.45 28.15
CA LEU A 428 -0.79 -16.89 27.63
C LEU A 428 -1.21 -17.58 26.32
N GLY A 429 -2.51 -17.72 26.12
CA GLY A 429 -3.07 -18.20 24.85
C GLY A 429 -2.77 -17.20 23.74
N ILE A 430 -2.64 -17.70 22.51
CA ILE A 430 -2.20 -16.90 21.34
C ILE A 430 -3.14 -15.72 21.04
N VAL A 431 -4.43 -15.86 21.25
CA VAL A 431 -5.41 -14.77 21.04
C VAL A 431 -5.14 -13.63 22.02
N SER A 432 -4.82 -13.95 23.28
CA SER A 432 -4.44 -12.94 24.29
C SER A 432 -3.12 -12.25 23.96
N ILE A 433 -2.14 -13.01 23.46
CA ILE A 433 -0.86 -12.45 22.98
C ILE A 433 -1.11 -11.51 21.81
N TYR A 434 -1.89 -11.93 20.84
CA TYR A 434 -2.24 -11.13 19.66
C TYR A 434 -2.95 -9.83 20.09
N PHE A 435 -3.92 -9.91 21.01
CA PHE A 435 -4.63 -8.74 21.56
C PHE A 435 -3.68 -7.75 22.27
N LEU A 436 -2.77 -8.24 23.11
CA LEU A 436 -1.80 -7.39 23.81
C LEU A 436 -0.81 -6.72 22.86
N VAL A 437 -0.31 -7.44 21.85
CA VAL A 437 0.61 -6.89 20.85
C VAL A 437 -0.10 -5.85 19.98
N GLN A 438 -1.29 -6.13 19.49
CA GLN A 438 -2.11 -5.17 18.77
C GLN A 438 -2.51 -3.98 19.66
N GLY A 439 -2.70 -4.21 20.95
CA GLY A 439 -2.98 -3.18 21.96
C GLY A 439 -1.86 -2.15 22.14
N THR A 440 -0.62 -2.43 21.70
CA THR A 440 0.47 -1.44 21.68
C THR A 440 0.13 -0.25 20.79
N GLU A 441 -0.82 -0.38 19.84
CA GLU A 441 -1.34 0.70 19.03
C GLU A 441 -1.93 1.85 19.86
N LEU A 442 -2.45 1.58 21.07
CA LEU A 442 -2.92 2.62 21.98
C LEU A 442 -1.81 3.59 22.39
N ILE A 443 -0.58 3.11 22.56
CA ILE A 443 0.59 3.96 22.84
C ILE A 443 0.84 4.88 21.66
N LYS A 444 0.75 4.33 20.43
CA LYS A 444 0.90 5.06 19.18
C LYS A 444 -0.17 6.15 19.02
N VAL A 445 -1.42 5.86 19.42
CA VAL A 445 -2.52 6.83 19.45
C VAL A 445 -2.19 8.01 20.36
N ILE A 446 -1.68 7.75 21.56
CA ILE A 446 -1.32 8.82 22.52
C ILE A 446 -0.20 9.70 21.95
N ILE A 447 0.86 9.08 21.41
CA ILE A 447 1.99 9.80 20.80
C ILE A 447 1.49 10.61 19.59
N GLY A 448 0.71 10.01 18.71
CA GLY A 448 0.13 10.65 17.53
C GLY A 448 -0.74 11.86 17.90
N TYR A 449 -1.61 11.72 18.92
CA TYR A 449 -2.42 12.81 19.43
C TYR A 449 -1.57 14.00 19.92
N LEU A 450 -0.52 13.73 20.69
CA LEU A 450 0.38 14.78 21.18
C LEU A 450 1.10 15.49 20.04
N MET A 451 1.56 14.74 19.03
CA MET A 451 2.26 15.27 17.87
C MET A 451 1.33 16.11 16.98
N VAL A 452 0.11 15.65 16.71
CA VAL A 452 -0.87 16.41 15.92
C VAL A 452 -1.24 17.69 16.67
N LYS A 453 -1.51 17.60 17.98
CA LYS A 453 -1.89 18.74 18.81
C LYS A 453 -0.77 19.79 18.95
N SER A 454 0.50 19.38 18.90
CA SER A 454 1.64 20.29 18.98
C SER A 454 1.80 21.18 17.75
N ASN A 455 1.07 20.91 16.67
CA ASN A 455 1.16 21.60 15.37
C ASN A 455 2.57 21.60 14.76
N VAL A 456 3.46 20.70 15.18
CA VAL A 456 4.84 20.60 14.65
C VAL A 456 4.87 20.32 13.15
N TRP A 457 3.81 19.75 12.61
CA TRP A 457 3.62 19.39 11.20
C TRP A 457 3.16 20.58 10.33
N VAL A 458 2.71 21.70 10.93
CA VAL A 458 2.19 22.86 10.21
C VAL A 458 3.35 23.64 9.60
N VAL A 459 3.90 23.13 8.51
CA VAL A 459 5.09 23.68 7.84
C VAL A 459 4.84 23.77 6.34
N GLN A 460 5.00 24.98 5.81
CA GLN A 460 5.10 25.22 4.39
C GLN A 460 6.54 24.94 3.95
N MET A 461 6.75 23.94 3.10
CA MET A 461 8.09 23.54 2.64
C MET A 461 8.49 24.17 1.31
N VAL A 462 7.54 24.74 0.56
CA VAL A 462 7.67 25.19 -0.83
C VAL A 462 7.31 26.65 -1.02
#